data_7c1cf108f947cf8435d4d9781ef35845
#
_entry.id   7c1cf108f947cf8435d4d9781ef35845
#
_cell.length_a   1.000
_cell.length_b   1.000
_cell.length_c   1.000
_cell.angle_alpha   90.00
_cell.angle_beta   90.00
_cell.angle_gamma   90.00
#
_symmetry.space_group_name_H-M   'P 1'
#
loop_
_entity.id
_entity.type
_entity.pdbx_description
1 polymer ?
#
loop_
_entity_poly.entity_id
_entity_poly.type
_entity_poly.pdbx_seq_one_letter_code
_entity_poly.pdbx_strand_id
1 'polypeptide(L)' 'MKAREASVSDDELIVLLADGRKISVPLAWFPRLLHASSDQRQKYELLGDGEGIHWPAIDDDLSVAGLLRAGA' A
#
# COMPACT_ATOMS: atom_id res chain seq x y z
N MET A 1 2.29 -9.75 -9.94
CA MET A 1 1.25 -8.71 -10.08
C MET A 1 1.83 -7.37 -9.67
N LYS A 2 1.52 -6.32 -10.42
CA LYS A 2 2.13 -5.01 -10.20
C LYS A 2 1.08 -3.98 -9.81
N ALA A 3 1.47 -3.04 -8.94
CA ALA A 3 0.62 -1.93 -8.55
C ALA A 3 0.84 -0.75 -9.49
N ARG A 4 -0.23 -0.01 -9.78
CA ARG A 4 -0.14 1.25 -10.52
C ARG A 4 -0.14 2.44 -9.59
N GLU A 5 -0.91 2.35 -8.49
CA GLU A 5 -0.95 3.40 -7.49
C GLU A 5 -1.50 2.85 -6.18
N ALA A 6 -1.28 3.60 -5.13
CA ALA A 6 -1.79 3.26 -3.81
C ALA A 6 -2.39 4.50 -3.17
N SER A 7 -3.37 4.30 -2.32
CA SER A 7 -3.94 5.37 -1.51
C SER A 7 -4.30 4.81 -0.14
N VAL A 8 -4.36 5.70 0.84
CA VAL A 8 -4.66 5.33 2.22
C VAL A 8 -5.78 6.22 2.72
N SER A 9 -6.91 5.61 3.05
CA SER A 9 -8.01 6.30 3.69
C SER A 9 -7.85 6.21 5.21
N ASP A 10 -8.83 6.65 5.96
CA ASP A 10 -8.79 6.54 7.42
C ASP A 10 -8.89 5.08 7.88
N ASP A 11 -9.45 4.20 7.07
CA ASP A 11 -9.74 2.83 7.45
C ASP A 11 -8.99 1.77 6.65
N GLU A 12 -8.57 2.11 5.43
CA GLU A 12 -8.09 1.12 4.47
C GLU A 12 -6.88 1.57 3.69
N LEU A 13 -6.05 0.59 3.34
CA LEU A 13 -5.05 0.75 2.29
C LEU A 13 -5.68 0.22 1.00
N ILE A 14 -5.66 1.04 -0.05
CA ILE A 14 -6.24 0.70 -1.35
C ILE A 14 -5.12 0.69 -2.38
N VAL A 15 -4.96 -0.43 -3.07
CA VAL A 15 -3.93 -0.59 -4.11
C VAL A 15 -4.62 -0.87 -5.44
N LEU A 16 -4.35 -0.05 -6.43
CA LEU A 16 -4.84 -0.26 -7.79
C LEU A 16 -3.79 -1.06 -8.56
N LEU A 17 -4.19 -2.21 -9.07
CA LEU A 17 -3.30 -3.10 -9.80
C LEU A 17 -3.24 -2.76 -11.28
N ALA A 18 -2.17 -3.20 -11.93
CA ALA A 18 -1.93 -2.91 -13.34
C ALA A 18 -3.03 -3.47 -14.27
N ASP A 19 -3.72 -4.51 -13.85
CA ASP A 19 -4.80 -5.12 -14.63
C ASP A 19 -6.17 -4.46 -14.38
N GLY A 20 -6.20 -3.40 -13.59
CA GLY A 20 -7.43 -2.66 -13.29
C GLY A 20 -8.15 -3.09 -12.01
N ARG A 21 -7.71 -4.16 -11.37
CA ARG A 21 -8.31 -4.59 -10.11
C ARG A 21 -7.84 -3.70 -8.96
N LYS A 22 -8.68 -3.60 -7.92
CA LYS A 22 -8.31 -2.92 -6.68
C LYS A 22 -8.26 -3.91 -5.55
N ILE A 23 -7.28 -3.72 -4.67
CA ILE A 23 -7.18 -4.45 -3.41
C ILE A 23 -7.43 -3.45 -2.29
N SER A 24 -8.33 -3.79 -1.36
CA SER A 24 -8.55 -2.99 -0.16
C SER A 24 -8.26 -3.87 1.05
N VAL A 25 -7.40 -3.40 1.93
CA VAL A 25 -7.07 -4.13 3.16
C VAL A 25 -7.23 -3.21 4.37
N PRO A 26 -7.60 -3.76 5.53
CA PRO A 26 -7.74 -2.94 6.73
C PRO A 26 -6.43 -2.26 7.11
N LEU A 27 -6.49 -0.97 7.38
CA LEU A 27 -5.31 -0.21 7.76
C LEU A 27 -4.73 -0.71 9.09
N ALA A 28 -5.56 -1.31 9.93
CA ALA A 28 -5.12 -1.88 11.20
C ALA A 28 -4.08 -2.99 11.03
N TRP A 29 -3.98 -3.60 9.84
CA TRP A 29 -2.94 -4.60 9.56
C TRP A 29 -1.55 -3.97 9.45
N PHE A 30 -1.48 -2.65 9.29
CA PHE A 30 -0.23 -1.92 9.06
C PHE A 30 -0.10 -0.78 10.08
N PRO A 31 0.38 -1.10 11.30
CA PRO A 31 0.41 -0.11 12.39
C PRO A 31 1.16 1.17 12.05
N ARG A 32 2.24 1.10 11.29
CA ARG A 32 2.99 2.28 10.92
C ARG A 32 2.18 3.22 10.03
N LEU A 33 1.44 2.65 9.08
CA LEU A 33 0.55 3.43 8.22
C LEU A 33 -0.62 3.97 9.02
N LEU A 34 -1.16 3.17 9.93
CA LEU A 34 -2.28 3.58 10.76
C LEU A 34 -1.95 4.83 11.58
N HIS A 35 -0.74 4.89 12.12
CA HIS A 35 -0.30 6.00 12.96
C HIS A 35 0.40 7.12 12.19
N ALA A 36 0.54 6.98 10.87
CA ALA A 36 1.18 8.00 10.05
C ALA A 36 0.22 9.17 9.80
N SER A 37 0.79 10.34 9.51
CA SER A 37 -0.02 11.50 9.14
C SER A 37 -0.55 11.32 7.72
N SER A 38 -1.56 12.10 7.37
CA SER A 38 -2.12 12.11 6.02
C SER A 38 -1.03 12.43 4.98
N ASP A 39 -0.16 13.37 5.31
CA ASP A 39 0.93 13.77 4.44
C ASP A 39 1.93 12.62 4.22
N GLN A 40 2.29 11.92 5.28
CA GLN A 40 3.19 10.77 5.19
C GLN A 40 2.59 9.63 4.37
N ARG A 41 1.30 9.38 4.51
CA ARG A 41 0.59 8.34 3.77
C ARG A 41 0.55 8.58 2.27
N GLN A 42 0.54 9.85 1.86
CA GLN A 42 0.49 10.22 0.46
C GLN A 42 1.84 10.13 -0.25
N LYS A 43 2.93 10.10 0.50
CA LYS A 43 4.27 10.07 -0.05
C LYS A 43 4.79 8.65 -0.11
N TYR A 44 4.44 7.96 -1.17
CA TYR A 44 4.89 6.60 -1.39
C TYR A 44 5.67 6.50 -2.71
N GLU A 45 6.46 5.44 -2.81
CA GLU A 45 7.21 5.10 -4.01
C GLU A 45 6.87 3.68 -4.42
N LEU A 46 6.74 3.44 -5.71
CA LEU A 46 6.62 2.10 -6.23
C LEU A 46 8.01 1.52 -6.41
N LEU A 47 8.22 0.30 -5.92
CA LEU A 47 9.49 -0.40 -6.03
C LEU A 47 9.45 -1.36 -7.21
N GLY A 48 10.55 -1.45 -7.93
CA GLY A 48 10.63 -2.21 -9.17
C GLY A 48 9.63 -1.62 -10.14
N ASP A 49 8.86 -2.45 -10.80
CA ASP A 49 7.81 -2.02 -11.73
C ASP A 49 6.43 -1.99 -11.06
N GLY A 50 6.40 -1.81 -9.74
CA GLY A 50 5.15 -1.85 -8.99
C GLY A 50 4.95 -3.14 -8.22
N GLU A 51 6.00 -3.92 -8.04
CA GLU A 51 5.94 -5.15 -7.25
C GLU A 51 5.89 -4.88 -5.76
N GLY A 52 6.37 -3.71 -5.33
CA GLY A 52 6.36 -3.28 -3.95
C GLY A 52 5.98 -1.82 -3.81
N ILE A 53 5.65 -1.41 -2.60
CA ILE A 53 5.30 -0.05 -2.25
C ILE A 53 6.10 0.34 -1.02
N HIS A 54 6.74 1.49 -1.07
CA HIS A 54 7.59 1.99 0.02
C HIS A 54 7.13 3.37 0.47
N TRP A 55 7.03 3.56 1.78
CA TRP A 55 6.74 4.87 2.39
C TRP A 55 7.98 5.34 3.12
N PRO A 56 8.80 6.21 2.48
CA PRO A 56 10.09 6.62 3.07
C PRO A 56 9.97 7.33 4.41
N ALA A 57 8.93 8.11 4.60
CA ALA A 57 8.76 8.89 5.83
C ALA A 57 8.56 8.03 7.07
N ILE A 58 8.06 6.81 6.92
CA ILE A 58 7.82 5.89 8.02
C ILE A 58 8.62 4.60 7.88
N ASP A 59 9.48 4.53 6.87
CA ASP A 59 10.35 3.39 6.60
C ASP A 59 9.57 2.07 6.57
N ASP A 60 8.48 2.06 5.82
CA ASP A 60 7.62 0.90 5.70
C ASP A 60 7.54 0.43 4.25
N ASP A 61 7.60 -0.88 4.06
CA ASP A 61 7.56 -1.52 2.75
C ASP A 61 6.45 -2.57 2.71
N LEU A 62 5.76 -2.64 1.58
CA LEU A 62 4.77 -3.70 1.36
C LEU A 62 5.03 -4.38 0.02
N SER A 63 4.82 -5.69 0.00
CA SER A 63 4.88 -6.49 -1.21
C SER A 63 3.47 -6.71 -1.74
N VAL A 64 3.25 -6.44 -3.02
CA VAL A 64 1.95 -6.67 -3.64
C VAL A 64 1.60 -8.16 -3.60
N ALA A 65 2.58 -9.03 -3.86
CA ALA A 65 2.37 -10.47 -3.76
C ALA A 65 1.99 -10.88 -2.34
N GLY A 66 2.58 -10.24 -1.33
CA GLY A 66 2.24 -10.48 0.06
C GLY A 66 0.81 -10.09 0.39
N LEU A 67 0.36 -8.94 -0.14
CA LEU A 67 -1.03 -8.50 0.04
C LEU A 67 -2.01 -9.49 -0.57
N LEU A 68 -1.72 -10.00 -1.76
CA LEU A 68 -2.58 -10.98 -2.41
C LEU A 68 -2.64 -12.28 -1.63
N ARG A 69 -1.51 -12.72 -1.08
CA ARG A 69 -1.47 -13.95 -0.27
C ARG A 69 -2.22 -13.80 1.05
N ALA A 70 -2.31 -12.58 1.58
CA ALA A 70 -3.05 -12.33 2.81
C ALA A 70 -4.57 -12.41 2.64
N GLY A 71 -5.04 -12.71 1.42
CA GLY A 71 -6.46 -12.88 1.16
C GLY A 71 -7.19 -11.60 0.80
N ALA A 72 -6.43 -10.58 0.44
CA ALA A 72 -7.02 -9.31 0.06
C ALA A 72 -7.59 -9.34 -1.36
#